data_fd6be694c32f3695bb3d1dbd7fb67957
#
_entry.id   fd6be694c32f3695bb3d1dbd7fb67957
#
_cell.length_a   1.000
_cell.length_b   1.000
_cell.length_c   1.000
_cell.angle_alpha   90.00
_cell.angle_beta   90.00
_cell.angle_gamma   90.00
#
_symmetry.space_group_name_H-M   'P 1'
#
loop_
_entity.id
_entity.type
_entity.pdbx_description
1 polymer ?
#
loop_
_entity_poly.entity_id
_entity_poly.type
_entity_poly.pdbx_seq_one_letter_code
_entity_poly.pdbx_strand_id
1 'polypeptide(L)' 'GKMPEENDEDNYEKMSVTKLKEIAKEKGIKGYSKMSKAELLKELDEANH' A
#
# COMPACT_ATOMS: atom_id res chain seq x y z
N GLY A 1 -2.14 -1.28 -23.78
CA GLY A 1 -2.25 -1.32 -23.06
C GLY A 1 -1.66 -1.75 -22.12
N LYS A 2 -1.51 -1.70 -22.03
CA LYS A 2 -1.26 -1.99 -21.52
C LYS A 2 -1.17 -1.98 -20.36
N MET A 3 -0.86 -2.38 -19.83
CA MET A 3 -1.04 -2.63 -18.82
C MET A 3 -0.90 -1.76 -17.80
N PRO A 4 -1.69 -1.08 -17.56
CA PRO A 4 -1.70 -0.11 -16.52
C PRO A 4 -1.74 -0.66 -15.15
N GLU A 5 -2.10 -1.87 -15.02
CA GLU A 5 -2.22 -2.36 -13.71
C GLU A 5 -0.92 -2.41 -13.01
N GLU A 6 0.16 -2.34 -13.72
CA GLU A 6 1.39 -2.32 -13.06
C GLU A 6 1.57 -1.12 -12.28
N ASN A 7 0.93 -0.05 -12.63
CA ASN A 7 1.05 1.17 -11.89
C ASN A 7 0.38 1.10 -10.56
N ASP A 8 -0.37 0.07 -10.31
CA ASP A 8 -1.03 -0.05 -9.03
C ASP A 8 -0.04 -0.10 -7.91
N GLU A 9 1.16 -0.52 -8.17
CA GLU A 9 2.15 -0.54 -7.12
C GLU A 9 2.47 0.85 -6.66
N ASP A 10 2.38 1.82 -7.54
CA ASP A 10 2.64 3.19 -7.17
C ASP A 10 1.38 3.92 -6.79
N ASN A 11 0.23 3.34 -7.10
CA ASN A 11 -1.03 4.00 -6.83
C ASN A 11 -1.73 3.34 -5.68
N TYR A 12 -1.16 3.44 -4.52
CA TYR A 12 -1.75 2.81 -3.35
C TYR A 12 -3.14 3.36 -3.07
N GLU A 13 -3.39 4.58 -3.47
CA GLU A 13 -4.70 5.18 -3.20
C GLU A 13 -5.82 4.41 -3.87
N LYS A 14 -5.54 3.77 -4.98
CA LYS A 14 -6.55 3.02 -5.70
C LYS A 14 -6.75 1.62 -5.16
N MET A 15 -5.93 1.21 -4.23
CA MET A 15 -6.01 -0.13 -3.70
C MET A 15 -6.96 -0.17 -2.52
N SER A 16 -7.53 -1.34 -2.30
CA SER A 16 -8.37 -1.51 -1.12
C SER A 16 -7.49 -1.65 0.10
N VAL A 17 -8.11 -1.49 1.27
CA VAL A 17 -7.37 -1.60 2.52
C VAL A 17 -6.73 -2.98 2.64
N THR A 18 -7.45 -4.01 2.22
CA THR A 18 -6.92 -5.35 2.30
C THR A 18 -5.61 -5.47 1.52
N LYS A 19 -5.61 -4.90 0.32
CA LYS A 19 -4.42 -4.98 -0.49
C LYS A 19 -3.29 -4.19 0.14
N LEU A 20 -3.60 -3.02 0.67
CA LEU A 20 -2.58 -2.20 1.30
C LEU A 20 -1.98 -2.90 2.50
N LYS A 21 -2.80 -3.60 3.27
CA LYS A 21 -2.28 -4.33 4.42
C LYS A 21 -1.34 -5.44 3.99
N GLU A 22 -1.65 -6.10 2.90
CA GLU A 22 -0.79 -7.15 2.43
C GLU A 22 0.57 -6.59 2.02
N ILE A 23 0.56 -5.46 1.34
CA ILE A 23 1.81 -4.84 0.94
C ILE A 23 2.58 -4.38 2.16
N ALA A 24 1.90 -3.81 3.12
CA ALA A 24 2.56 -3.36 4.34
C ALA A 24 3.21 -4.53 5.06
N LYS A 25 2.53 -5.66 5.06
CA LYS A 25 3.08 -6.85 5.71
C LYS A 25 4.38 -7.28 5.02
N GLU A 26 4.37 -7.23 3.71
CA GLU A 26 5.55 -7.65 2.98
C GLU A 26 6.70 -6.68 3.18
N LYS A 27 6.40 -5.42 3.39
CA LYS A 27 7.44 -4.44 3.62
C LYS A 27 7.89 -4.39 5.08
N GLY A 28 7.28 -5.20 5.91
CA GLY A 28 7.71 -5.26 7.30
C GLY A 28 7.17 -4.13 8.15
N ILE A 29 6.10 -3.49 7.71
CA ILE A 29 5.51 -2.40 8.48
C ILE A 29 4.75 -3.00 9.66
N LYS A 30 5.09 -2.57 10.86
CA LYS A 30 4.46 -3.11 12.04
C LYS A 30 3.21 -2.33 12.38
N GLY A 31 2.21 -3.05 12.89
CA GLY A 31 0.97 -2.39 13.26
C GLY A 31 0.08 -2.09 12.09
N TYR A 32 0.38 -2.66 10.94
CA TYR A 32 -0.41 -2.33 9.75
C TYR A 32 -1.86 -2.76 9.90
N SER A 33 -2.12 -3.79 10.69
CA SER A 33 -3.49 -4.26 10.83
C SER A 33 -4.36 -3.27 11.58
N LYS A 34 -3.74 -2.36 12.34
CA LYS A 34 -4.49 -1.35 13.07
C LYS A 34 -4.53 -0.02 12.33
N MET A 35 -3.91 0.06 11.20
CA MET A 35 -3.85 1.31 10.48
C MET A 35 -5.06 1.49 9.60
N SER A 36 -5.48 2.74 9.45
CA SER A 36 -6.50 3.07 8.50
C SER A 36 -5.87 3.16 7.11
N LYS A 37 -6.72 3.29 6.10
CA LYS A 37 -6.19 3.38 4.74
C LYS A 37 -5.25 4.56 4.61
N ALA A 38 -5.61 5.69 5.20
CA ALA A 38 -4.77 6.86 5.10
C ALA A 38 -3.41 6.62 5.73
N GLU A 39 -3.39 5.93 6.86
CA GLU A 39 -2.12 5.65 7.51
C GLU A 39 -1.31 4.65 6.71
N LEU A 40 -1.99 3.65 6.13
CA LEU A 40 -1.29 2.69 5.30
C LEU A 40 -0.66 3.39 4.10
N LEU A 41 -1.39 4.31 3.50
CA LEU A 41 -0.86 5.03 2.37
C LEU A 41 0.38 5.81 2.76
N LYS A 42 0.33 6.45 3.91
CA LYS A 42 1.46 7.24 4.37
C LYS A 42 2.68 6.36 4.61
N GLU A 43 2.47 5.24 5.30
CA GLU A 43 3.59 4.37 5.62
C GLU A 43 4.17 3.76 4.36
N LEU A 44 3.33 3.35 3.44
CA LEU A 44 3.81 2.75 2.22
C LEU A 44 4.56 3.78 1.38
N ASP A 45 4.07 5.00 1.37
CA ASP A 45 4.75 6.05 0.61
C ASP A 45 6.13 6.29 1.19
N GLU A 46 6.23 6.33 2.50
CA GLU A 46 7.54 6.55 3.13
C GLU A 46 8.45 5.36 2.91
N ALA A 47 7.90 4.16 2.98
CA ALA A 47 8.73 2.97 2.79
C ALA A 47 9.21 2.86 1.35
N ASN A 48 8.45 3.45 0.44
CA ASN A 48 8.80 3.35 -0.96
C ASN A 48 9.86 4.35 -1.37
N HIS A 49 10.19 5.27 -0.51
CA HIS A 49 11.25 6.19 -0.76
C HIS A 49 12.55 5.58 -0.27
#